data_35f0d534a9a1f752f03775d3803696ff
#
_entry.id   35f0d534a9a1f752f03775d3803696ff
#
_cell.length_a   1.000
_cell.length_b   1.000
_cell.length_c   1.000
_cell.angle_alpha   90.00
_cell.angle_beta   90.00
_cell.angle_gamma   90.00
#
_symmetry.space_group_name_H-M   'P 1'
#
loop_
_entity.id
_entity.type
_entity.pdbx_description
1 polymer ?
#
loop_
_entity_poly.entity_id
_entity_poly.type
_entity_poly.pdbx_seq_one_letter_code
_entity_poly.pdbx_strand_id
1 'polypeptide(L)'
;MRHTLPLAPQFYVTAPQVCPYLPDRIERKLFTSIQGHDAQLLNDSLSQQGFRRSQNILYRPSCNECSACLSARINVKNFSPSKSQKRIIRRNKSLNRRSSSPWATEEQYDLFQKYLQKRHAKGGMADMDVFEFAAMIEESSIETRVIEYLSLIHI
;
A
#
# COMPACT_ATOMS: atom_id res chain seq x y z
N MET A 1 -22.42 4.91 -32.81
CA MET A 1 -21.19 5.06 -31.99
C MET A 1 -21.62 5.55 -30.62
N ARG A 2 -21.46 4.74 -29.57
CA ARG A 2 -21.68 5.19 -28.18
C ARG A 2 -20.37 5.84 -27.71
N HIS A 3 -20.34 7.15 -27.66
CA HIS A 3 -19.25 7.89 -27.02
C HIS A 3 -19.42 7.73 -25.50
N THR A 4 -18.82 6.69 -24.94
CA THR A 4 -18.59 6.63 -23.50
C THR A 4 -17.45 7.59 -23.19
N LEU A 5 -17.80 8.80 -22.79
CA LEU A 5 -16.84 9.70 -22.15
C LEU A 5 -16.23 8.95 -20.95
N PRO A 6 -14.90 8.98 -20.76
CA PRO A 6 -14.30 8.43 -19.56
C PRO A 6 -14.96 9.12 -18.36
N LEU A 7 -15.56 8.34 -17.47
CA LEU A 7 -16.13 8.87 -16.23
C LEU A 7 -14.98 9.54 -15.47
N ALA A 8 -15.09 10.85 -15.28
CA ALA A 8 -14.14 11.57 -14.45
C ALA A 8 -14.15 10.96 -13.05
N PRO A 9 -12.98 10.74 -12.42
CA PRO A 9 -12.91 10.14 -11.10
C PRO A 9 -13.66 11.03 -10.10
N GLN A 10 -14.54 10.42 -9.32
CA GLN A 10 -15.25 11.13 -8.25
C GLN A 10 -14.38 11.13 -7.00
N PHE A 11 -14.22 12.31 -6.41
CA PHE A 11 -13.47 12.51 -5.20
C PHE A 11 -14.38 12.76 -4.01
N TYR A 12 -14.01 12.17 -2.88
CA TYR A 12 -14.73 12.28 -1.62
C TYR A 12 -13.77 12.71 -0.52
N VAL A 13 -14.32 13.31 0.53
CA VAL A 13 -13.57 13.68 1.74
C VAL A 13 -14.11 12.89 2.92
N THR A 14 -13.24 12.31 3.73
CA THR A 14 -13.65 11.61 4.95
C THR A 14 -14.27 12.56 5.96
N ALA A 15 -15.11 12.02 6.84
CA ALA A 15 -15.48 12.72 8.07
C ALA A 15 -14.23 13.10 8.88
N PRO A 16 -14.30 14.19 9.67
CA PRO A 16 -13.21 14.58 10.55
C PRO A 16 -12.89 13.47 11.57
N GLN A 17 -11.61 13.15 11.74
CA GLN A 17 -11.13 12.18 12.72
C GLN A 17 -9.93 12.73 13.47
N VAL A 18 -9.66 12.20 14.66
CA VAL A 18 -8.45 12.57 15.43
C VAL A 18 -7.21 12.19 14.62
N CYS A 19 -6.27 13.12 14.50
CA CYS A 19 -5.02 12.87 13.77
C CYS A 19 -4.16 11.84 14.53
N PRO A 20 -3.73 10.73 13.90
CA PRO A 20 -2.91 9.72 14.58
C PRO A 20 -1.44 10.14 14.77
N TYR A 21 -1.01 11.27 14.19
CA TYR A 21 0.39 11.70 14.19
C TYR A 21 0.64 12.95 15.04
N LEU A 22 -0.32 13.83 15.11
CA LEU A 22 -0.17 15.12 15.82
C LEU A 22 -1.28 15.24 16.87
N PRO A 23 -0.93 15.53 18.14
CA PRO A 23 -1.93 15.74 19.18
C PRO A 23 -2.78 16.97 18.84
N ASP A 24 -4.02 16.94 19.29
CA ASP A 24 -4.99 18.06 19.17
C ASP A 24 -5.28 18.53 17.74
N ARG A 25 -5.00 17.65 16.74
CA ARG A 25 -5.30 17.91 15.34
C ARG A 25 -6.38 16.96 14.83
N ILE A 26 -7.12 17.48 13.84
CA ILE A 26 -8.14 16.72 13.12
C ILE A 26 -7.62 16.38 11.73
N GLU A 27 -7.71 15.11 11.35
CA GLU A 27 -7.40 14.68 9.98
C GLU A 27 -8.65 14.58 9.11
N ARG A 28 -8.45 14.86 7.84
CA ARG A 28 -9.35 14.50 6.73
C ARG A 28 -8.53 13.95 5.59
N LYS A 29 -9.12 13.05 4.83
CA LYS A 29 -8.51 12.46 3.64
C LYS A 29 -9.40 12.73 2.43
N LEU A 30 -8.79 13.23 1.37
CA LEU A 30 -9.38 13.24 0.04
C LEU A 30 -9.12 11.86 -0.57
N PHE A 31 -10.15 11.19 -1.08
CA PHE A 31 -10.02 9.86 -1.65
C PHE A 31 -10.90 9.66 -2.88
N THR A 32 -10.52 8.69 -3.71
CA THR A 32 -11.28 8.20 -4.85
C THR A 32 -11.11 6.69 -4.98
N SER A 33 -12.11 6.03 -5.54
CA SER A 33 -12.03 4.61 -5.90
C SER A 33 -11.38 4.44 -7.28
N ILE A 34 -10.57 3.39 -7.42
CA ILE A 34 -9.98 2.98 -8.70
C ILE A 34 -10.62 1.66 -9.14
N GLN A 35 -11.29 1.71 -10.30
CA GLN A 35 -11.97 0.55 -10.87
C GLN A 35 -11.97 0.65 -12.41
N GLY A 36 -12.12 -0.49 -13.06
CA GLY A 36 -12.27 -0.56 -14.50
C GLY A 36 -10.98 -0.39 -15.30
N HIS A 37 -11.13 -0.14 -16.58
CA HIS A 37 -10.05 -0.15 -17.59
C HIS A 37 -8.97 0.91 -17.34
N ASP A 38 -9.33 2.06 -16.80
CA ASP A 38 -8.41 3.19 -16.62
C ASP A 38 -7.76 3.21 -15.22
N ALA A 39 -7.97 2.16 -14.41
CA ALA A 39 -7.49 2.08 -13.03
C ALA A 39 -5.98 2.30 -12.91
N GLN A 40 -5.19 1.68 -13.80
CA GLN A 40 -3.73 1.82 -13.81
C GLN A 40 -3.30 3.25 -14.15
N LEU A 41 -3.87 3.85 -15.19
CA LEU A 41 -3.56 5.23 -15.59
C LEU A 41 -3.92 6.24 -14.49
N LEU A 42 -5.08 6.05 -13.86
CA LEU A 42 -5.51 6.88 -12.74
C LEU A 42 -4.57 6.75 -11.53
N ASN A 43 -4.19 5.51 -11.19
CA ASN A 43 -3.23 5.24 -10.13
C ASN A 43 -1.89 5.94 -10.39
N ASP A 44 -1.35 5.85 -11.58
CA ASP A 44 -0.07 6.43 -11.93
C ASP A 44 -0.12 7.97 -11.89
N SER A 45 -1.17 8.56 -12.46
CA SER A 45 -1.39 10.01 -12.45
C SER A 45 -1.52 10.58 -11.04
N LEU A 46 -2.38 9.98 -10.21
CA LEU A 46 -2.62 10.46 -8.85
C LEU A 46 -1.46 10.17 -7.90
N SER A 47 -0.72 9.08 -8.10
CA SER A 47 0.51 8.80 -7.35
C SER A 47 1.57 9.89 -7.56
N GLN A 48 1.67 10.46 -8.76
CA GLN A 48 2.55 11.61 -9.03
C GLN A 48 2.11 12.87 -8.28
N GLN A 49 0.83 12.99 -7.96
CA GLN A 49 0.24 14.09 -7.19
C GLN A 49 0.24 13.83 -5.67
N GLY A 50 0.94 12.81 -5.19
CA GLY A 50 1.10 12.50 -3.78
C GLY A 50 -0.03 11.66 -3.17
N PHE A 51 -0.91 11.09 -3.99
CA PHE A 51 -1.87 10.10 -3.51
C PHE A 51 -1.16 8.80 -3.15
N ARG A 52 -1.65 8.14 -2.12
CA ARG A 52 -1.24 6.81 -1.66
C ARG A 52 -2.36 5.82 -1.99
N ARG A 53 -2.02 4.56 -2.20
CA ARG A 53 -2.99 3.52 -2.49
C ARG A 53 -3.17 2.57 -1.30
N SER A 54 -4.41 2.20 -1.03
CA SER A 54 -4.78 1.07 -0.19
C SER A 54 -5.86 0.28 -0.94
N GLN A 55 -5.55 -0.94 -1.36
CA GLN A 55 -6.40 -1.76 -2.23
C GLN A 55 -6.91 -0.97 -3.47
N ASN A 56 -8.21 -0.79 -3.60
CA ASN A 56 -8.84 -0.04 -4.69
C ASN A 56 -9.17 1.43 -4.34
N ILE A 57 -8.54 1.97 -3.31
CA ILE A 57 -8.72 3.35 -2.89
C ILE A 57 -7.41 4.12 -3.01
N LEU A 58 -7.45 5.26 -3.69
CA LEU A 58 -6.40 6.27 -3.69
C LEU A 58 -6.78 7.40 -2.74
N TYR A 59 -5.86 7.80 -1.88
CA TYR A 59 -6.12 8.84 -0.89
C TYR A 59 -4.89 9.70 -0.62
N ARG A 60 -5.15 10.93 -0.18
CA ARG A 60 -4.13 11.81 0.39
C ARG A 60 -4.70 12.64 1.54
N PRO A 61 -3.86 13.10 2.48
CA PRO A 61 -4.31 14.05 3.50
C PRO A 61 -4.90 15.32 2.88
N SER A 62 -6.00 15.81 3.47
CA SER A 62 -6.71 17.05 3.07
C SER A 62 -7.20 17.77 4.33
N CYS A 63 -6.28 17.96 5.27
CA CYS A 63 -6.55 18.60 6.55
C CYS A 63 -6.60 20.12 6.40
N ASN A 64 -7.55 20.78 7.07
CA ASN A 64 -7.56 22.22 7.16
C ASN A 64 -6.35 22.69 7.99
N GLU A 65 -5.68 23.72 7.54
CA GLU A 65 -4.58 24.38 8.24
C GLU A 65 -3.40 23.46 8.64
N CYS A 66 -3.22 22.32 7.92
CA CYS A 66 -2.12 21.40 8.20
C CYS A 66 -1.55 20.80 6.92
N SER A 67 -0.26 20.94 6.70
CA SER A 67 0.51 20.36 5.58
C SER A 67 1.66 19.46 6.02
N ALA A 68 1.61 18.92 7.24
CA ALA A 68 2.69 18.14 7.81
C ALA A 68 2.91 16.76 7.13
N CYS A 69 1.88 16.20 6.50
CA CYS A 69 1.95 14.89 5.85
C CYS A 69 2.48 15.00 4.42
N LEU A 70 3.79 15.03 4.27
CA LEU A 70 4.44 15.04 2.96
C LEU A 70 4.60 13.62 2.42
N SER A 71 4.20 13.39 1.18
CA SER A 71 4.48 12.15 0.47
C SER A 71 5.91 12.17 -0.09
N ALA A 72 6.70 11.15 0.21
CA ALA A 72 8.05 10.98 -0.32
C ALA A 72 8.10 9.81 -1.30
N ARG A 73 8.95 9.93 -2.32
CA ARG A 73 9.25 8.85 -3.26
C ARG A 73 10.73 8.83 -3.60
N ILE A 74 11.22 7.66 -3.96
CA ILE A 74 12.61 7.46 -4.39
C ILE A 74 12.62 7.27 -5.90
N ASN A 75 13.45 8.05 -6.60
CA ASN A 75 13.73 7.79 -8.01
C ASN A 75 14.68 6.59 -8.09
N VAL A 76 14.16 5.44 -8.52
CA VAL A 76 14.91 4.18 -8.56
C VAL A 76 16.13 4.26 -9.50
N LYS A 77 16.04 5.01 -10.60
CA LYS A 77 17.17 5.16 -11.57
C LYS A 77 18.36 5.86 -10.93
N ASN A 78 18.12 6.77 -9.99
CA ASN A 78 19.16 7.55 -9.32
C ASN A 78 19.48 7.01 -7.91
N PHE A 79 18.86 5.89 -7.51
CA PHE A 79 19.04 5.34 -6.17
C PHE A 79 20.44 4.70 -6.04
N SER A 80 21.20 5.19 -5.07
CA SER A 80 22.47 4.59 -4.66
C SER A 80 22.39 4.19 -3.19
N PRO A 81 22.53 2.89 -2.88
CA PRO A 81 22.40 2.44 -1.50
C PRO A 81 23.54 2.97 -0.62
N SER A 82 23.18 3.44 0.57
CA SER A 82 24.12 3.88 1.60
C SER A 82 24.99 2.72 2.12
N LYS A 83 26.03 3.02 2.91
CA LYS A 83 26.90 2.00 3.53
C LYS A 83 26.11 1.01 4.38
N SER A 84 25.12 1.47 5.16
CA SER A 84 24.26 0.60 5.97
C SER A 84 23.34 -0.28 5.12
N GLN A 85 22.76 0.27 4.07
CA GLN A 85 21.94 -0.50 3.13
C GLN A 85 22.75 -1.56 2.39
N LYS A 86 23.95 -1.23 1.92
CA LYS A 86 24.88 -2.21 1.32
C LYS A 86 25.24 -3.35 2.28
N ARG A 87 25.38 -3.06 3.58
CA ARG A 87 25.63 -4.09 4.61
C ARG A 87 24.41 -5.00 4.76
N ILE A 88 23.18 -4.46 4.80
CA ILE A 88 21.94 -5.25 4.89
C ILE A 88 21.77 -6.11 3.65
N ILE A 89 21.97 -5.58 2.45
CA ILE A 89 21.92 -6.34 1.20
C ILE A 89 22.89 -7.52 1.25
N ARG A 90 24.12 -7.31 1.72
CA ARG A 90 25.11 -8.40 1.85
C ARG A 90 24.68 -9.47 2.85
N ARG A 91 24.09 -9.09 3.99
CA ARG A 91 23.59 -10.05 4.99
C ARG A 91 22.47 -10.93 4.47
N ASN A 92 21.69 -10.44 3.53
CA ASN A 92 20.52 -11.13 2.97
C ASN A 92 20.80 -11.76 1.59
N LYS A 93 22.07 -11.92 1.20
CA LYS A 93 22.43 -12.52 -0.09
C LYS A 93 21.98 -13.99 -0.26
N SER A 94 21.83 -14.71 0.85
CA SER A 94 21.37 -16.10 0.87
C SER A 94 19.87 -16.26 0.71
N LEU A 95 19.11 -15.16 0.75
CA LEU A 95 17.66 -15.22 0.55
C LEU A 95 17.32 -15.36 -0.93
N ASN A 96 16.47 -16.32 -1.25
CA ASN A 96 15.85 -16.41 -2.56
C ASN A 96 14.64 -15.47 -2.65
N ARG A 97 14.52 -14.77 -3.75
CA ARG A 97 13.37 -13.90 -4.04
C ARG A 97 12.49 -14.56 -5.09
N ARG A 98 11.25 -14.80 -4.75
CA ARG A 98 10.21 -15.27 -5.66
C ARG A 98 9.18 -14.16 -5.90
N SER A 99 8.81 -13.95 -7.17
CA SER A 99 7.71 -13.07 -7.56
C SER A 99 6.59 -13.92 -8.14
N SER A 100 5.38 -13.77 -7.64
CA SER A 100 4.20 -14.50 -8.07
C SER A 100 3.02 -13.56 -8.35
N SER A 101 2.01 -14.09 -9.02
CA SER A 101 0.71 -13.41 -9.12
C SER A 101 0.12 -13.16 -7.72
N PRO A 102 -0.80 -12.22 -7.57
CA PRO A 102 -1.41 -11.90 -6.28
C PRO A 102 -2.40 -13.02 -5.89
N TRP A 103 -1.87 -14.06 -5.30
CA TRP A 103 -2.62 -15.20 -4.78
C TRP A 103 -2.25 -15.40 -3.32
N ALA A 104 -3.25 -15.39 -2.44
CA ALA A 104 -3.05 -15.59 -1.01
C ALA A 104 -2.92 -17.09 -0.67
N THR A 105 -2.03 -17.40 0.28
CA THR A 105 -1.87 -18.75 0.83
C THR A 105 -2.01 -18.74 2.35
N GLU A 106 -2.34 -19.88 2.94
CA GLU A 106 -2.41 -20.03 4.40
C GLU A 106 -1.08 -19.71 5.06
N GLU A 107 0.05 -20.14 4.47
CA GLU A 107 1.38 -19.84 5.00
C GLU A 107 1.66 -18.33 5.04
N GLN A 108 1.25 -17.59 4.01
CA GLN A 108 1.36 -16.13 3.98
C GLN A 108 0.47 -15.48 5.04
N TYR A 109 -0.75 -15.99 5.22
CA TYR A 109 -1.66 -15.49 6.25
C TYR A 109 -1.10 -15.74 7.66
N ASP A 110 -0.59 -16.92 7.94
CA ASP A 110 0.02 -17.26 9.23
C ASP A 110 1.22 -16.36 9.55
N LEU A 111 2.07 -16.12 8.55
CA LEU A 111 3.21 -15.22 8.69
C LEU A 111 2.75 -13.77 8.96
N PHE A 112 1.74 -13.33 8.24
CA PHE A 112 1.14 -12.00 8.39
C PHE A 112 0.53 -11.82 9.78
N GLN A 113 -0.24 -12.80 10.27
CA GLN A 113 -0.82 -12.78 11.62
C GLN A 113 0.25 -12.73 12.71
N LYS A 114 1.29 -13.58 12.62
CA LYS A 114 2.43 -13.55 13.55
C LYS A 114 3.12 -12.19 13.58
N TYR A 115 3.28 -11.56 12.41
CA TYR A 115 3.84 -10.22 12.30
C TYR A 115 2.97 -9.17 12.98
N LEU A 116 1.66 -9.17 12.70
CA LEU A 116 0.71 -8.23 13.29
C LEU A 116 0.66 -8.35 14.81
N GLN A 117 0.51 -9.56 15.34
CA GLN A 117 0.48 -9.81 16.77
C GLN A 117 1.75 -9.30 17.47
N LYS A 118 2.92 -9.49 16.85
CA LYS A 118 4.19 -9.07 17.44
C LYS A 118 4.47 -7.58 17.34
N ARG A 119 4.03 -6.92 16.28
CA ARG A 119 4.41 -5.55 15.96
C ARG A 119 3.27 -4.54 15.99
N HIS A 120 2.04 -4.98 15.77
CA HIS A 120 0.88 -4.11 15.55
C HIS A 120 -0.39 -4.66 16.22
N ALA A 121 -0.27 -5.30 17.39
CA ALA A 121 -1.38 -5.94 18.10
C ALA A 121 -2.59 -5.03 18.39
N LYS A 122 -2.37 -3.71 18.38
CA LYS A 122 -3.43 -2.69 18.55
C LYS A 122 -3.79 -1.97 17.23
N GLY A 123 -3.27 -2.44 16.11
CA GLY A 123 -3.54 -1.86 14.80
C GLY A 123 -4.87 -2.34 14.22
N GLY A 124 -5.48 -1.54 13.34
CA GLY A 124 -6.78 -1.86 12.72
C GLY A 124 -6.80 -3.10 11.82
N MET A 125 -5.64 -3.73 11.59
CA MET A 125 -5.55 -4.98 10.82
C MET A 125 -5.28 -6.20 11.72
N ALA A 126 -5.18 -6.03 13.04
CA ALA A 126 -4.82 -7.11 13.97
C ALA A 126 -5.85 -8.24 14.00
N ASP A 127 -7.11 -7.90 13.76
CA ASP A 127 -8.24 -8.84 13.79
C ASP A 127 -8.66 -9.29 12.37
N MET A 128 -7.84 -9.00 11.35
CA MET A 128 -8.11 -9.37 9.96
C MET A 128 -8.19 -10.89 9.82
N ASP A 129 -9.29 -11.40 9.27
CA ASP A 129 -9.47 -12.82 9.01
C ASP A 129 -8.80 -13.26 7.69
N VAL A 130 -8.84 -14.56 7.41
CA VAL A 130 -8.21 -15.15 6.21
C VAL A 130 -8.87 -14.66 4.92
N PHE A 131 -10.17 -14.39 4.93
CA PHE A 131 -10.90 -13.93 3.75
C PHE A 131 -10.59 -12.45 3.44
N GLU A 132 -10.52 -11.64 4.48
CA GLU A 132 -10.10 -10.24 4.37
C GLU A 132 -8.64 -10.12 3.89
N PHE A 133 -7.77 -11.02 4.37
CA PHE A 133 -6.38 -11.10 3.90
C PHE A 133 -6.31 -11.51 2.42
N ALA A 134 -7.07 -12.52 2.02
CA ALA A 134 -7.15 -12.95 0.61
C ALA A 134 -7.65 -11.80 -0.28
N ALA A 135 -8.74 -11.16 0.10
CA ALA A 135 -9.28 -10.00 -0.62
C ALA A 135 -8.26 -8.85 -0.73
N MET A 136 -7.50 -8.58 0.33
CA MET A 136 -6.44 -7.56 0.34
C MET A 136 -5.35 -7.85 -0.69
N ILE A 137 -5.00 -9.12 -0.90
CA ILE A 137 -3.95 -9.55 -1.83
C ILE A 137 -4.47 -9.66 -3.27
N GLU A 138 -5.64 -10.28 -3.45
CA GLU A 138 -6.15 -10.73 -4.75
C GLU A 138 -7.02 -9.69 -5.45
N GLU A 139 -7.79 -8.90 -4.68
CA GLU A 139 -8.70 -7.91 -5.23
C GLU A 139 -7.98 -6.60 -5.54
N SER A 140 -7.40 -6.50 -6.72
CA SER A 140 -6.73 -5.29 -7.17
C SER A 140 -7.11 -4.97 -8.61
N SER A 141 -7.53 -3.72 -8.85
CA SER A 141 -7.80 -3.19 -10.19
C SER A 141 -6.53 -2.78 -10.95
N ILE A 142 -5.36 -2.93 -10.34
CA ILE A 142 -4.06 -2.61 -10.96
C ILE A 142 -3.12 -3.80 -10.89
N GLU A 143 -2.11 -3.81 -11.76
CA GLU A 143 -1.12 -4.89 -11.77
C GLU A 143 -0.44 -5.01 -10.40
N THR A 144 -0.63 -6.15 -9.76
CA THR A 144 -0.12 -6.44 -8.42
C THR A 144 0.71 -7.74 -8.46
N ARG A 145 1.76 -7.80 -7.65
CA ARG A 145 2.61 -8.99 -7.47
C ARG A 145 2.94 -9.19 -6.00
N VAL A 146 3.01 -10.46 -5.61
CA VAL A 146 3.52 -10.85 -4.30
C VAL A 146 5.01 -11.16 -4.42
N ILE A 147 5.82 -10.55 -3.57
CA ILE A 147 7.26 -10.80 -3.50
C ILE A 147 7.56 -11.51 -2.19
N GLU A 148 8.05 -12.74 -2.30
CA GLU A 148 8.45 -13.56 -1.16
C GLU A 148 9.97 -13.62 -1.05
N TYR A 149 10.48 -13.51 0.16
CA TYR A 149 11.88 -13.72 0.49
C TYR A 149 12.00 -14.99 1.31
N LEU A 150 12.61 -16.01 0.73
CA LEU A 150 12.72 -17.36 1.28
C LEU A 150 14.17 -17.62 1.73
N SER A 151 14.33 -18.10 2.95
CA SER A 151 15.63 -18.63 3.40
C SER A 151 15.71 -20.13 3.16
N LEU A 152 16.92 -20.65 2.91
CA LEU A 152 17.15 -22.09 2.72
C LEU A 152 16.77 -22.93 3.95
N ILE A 153 16.60 -22.31 5.11
CA ILE A 153 16.21 -22.98 6.36
C ILE A 153 14.69 -23.22 6.41
N HIS A 154 13.92 -22.56 5.53
CA HIS A 154 12.45 -22.63 5.50
C HIS A 154 11.90 -23.21 4.18
N ILE A 155 12.74 -23.87 3.42
CA ILE A 155 12.33 -24.61 2.21
C ILE A 155 12.18 -26.10 2.55
#